data_943599601fcbb960f27374bb71693b6c
#
_entry.id   943599601fcbb960f27374bb71693b6c
#
_cell.length_a   1.000
_cell.length_b   1.000
_cell.length_c   1.000
_cell.angle_alpha   90.00
_cell.angle_beta   90.00
_cell.angle_gamma   90.00
#
_symmetry.space_group_name_H-M   'P 1'
#
loop_
_entity.id
_entity.type
_entity.pdbx_description
1 polymer ?
#
loop_
_entity_poly.entity_id
_entity_poly.type
_entity_poly.pdbx_seq_one_letter_code
_entity_poly.pdbx_strand_id
1 'polypeptide(L)'
;MIALQLYTIRTQLQDPSRLGGVLGRLREIGYRSVEVAGLGPKTIGRFGEEMRRAELVACAAHVALDRLMDDLDTVAAECNELGCDYVVVPSLPEAYRSEQGYRRFAAEAAELANRLRPFGLQLVYHNHSHELERFGEQTGLQTLFGAAPLDALKAELDTYWLQYGGANPAAWIRRFKRRAPLVHLKDMAVDRGRPVDAEIGEGNLDWVDVLTACRDAGTKWLVVEQDEPRRDPMESVAISYANLSKLTAEVGLEV
;
A
#
# COMPACT_ATOMS: atom_id res chain seq x y z
N MET A 1 5.84 11.97 -0.23
CA MET A 1 6.83 11.22 0.59
C MET A 1 6.94 9.79 0.07
N ILE A 2 8.16 9.22 0.03
CA ILE A 2 8.43 7.84 -0.43
C ILE A 2 8.46 6.91 0.78
N ALA A 3 7.76 5.78 0.69
CA ALA A 3 7.78 4.70 1.67
C ALA A 3 8.09 3.35 0.98
N LEU A 4 8.44 2.34 1.77
CA LEU A 4 8.61 0.96 1.31
C LEU A 4 7.59 0.07 2.00
N GLN A 5 6.83 -0.72 1.22
CA GLN A 5 6.06 -1.83 1.76
C GLN A 5 7.01 -2.97 2.16
N LEU A 6 7.02 -3.29 3.45
CA LEU A 6 7.98 -4.27 4.02
C LEU A 6 7.76 -5.70 3.53
N TYR A 7 6.62 -5.99 2.91
CA TYR A 7 6.39 -7.30 2.29
C TYR A 7 7.45 -7.62 1.22
N THR A 8 7.94 -6.60 0.51
CA THR A 8 9.01 -6.75 -0.49
C THR A 8 10.27 -7.41 0.07
N ILE A 9 10.61 -7.08 1.30
CA ILE A 9 11.80 -7.61 1.98
C ILE A 9 11.47 -8.60 3.10
N ARG A 10 10.27 -9.22 3.07
CA ARG A 10 9.76 -10.10 4.13
C ARG A 10 10.71 -11.22 4.53
N THR A 11 11.46 -11.75 3.58
CA THR A 11 12.45 -12.82 3.85
C THR A 11 13.62 -12.34 4.70
N GLN A 12 14.05 -11.09 4.54
CA GLN A 12 15.13 -10.48 5.34
C GLN A 12 14.68 -10.14 6.77
N LEU A 13 13.36 -9.98 6.99
CA LEU A 13 12.78 -9.64 8.30
C LEU A 13 12.44 -10.84 9.17
N GLN A 14 12.61 -12.07 8.65
CA GLN A 14 12.28 -13.30 9.38
C GLN A 14 13.21 -13.57 10.58
N ASP A 15 14.45 -13.11 10.51
CA ASP A 15 15.42 -13.27 11.60
C ASP A 15 15.44 -12.01 12.49
N PRO A 16 14.91 -12.12 13.73
CA PRO A 16 14.87 -10.97 14.64
C PRO A 16 16.26 -10.42 15.01
N SER A 17 17.32 -11.21 14.88
CA SER A 17 18.68 -10.75 15.19
C SER A 17 19.24 -9.81 14.11
N ARG A 18 18.70 -9.87 12.89
CA ARG A 18 19.11 -9.06 11.75
C ARG A 18 18.24 -7.82 11.54
N LEU A 19 17.11 -7.71 12.25
CA LEU A 19 16.10 -6.66 12.04
C LEU A 19 16.70 -5.25 12.04
N GLY A 20 17.47 -4.89 13.05
CA GLY A 20 18.10 -3.57 13.14
C GLY A 20 19.05 -3.28 11.96
N GLY A 21 19.83 -4.28 11.52
CA GLY A 21 20.70 -4.12 10.35
C GLY A 21 19.93 -3.93 9.04
N VAL A 22 18.82 -4.66 8.85
CA VAL A 22 17.96 -4.52 7.67
C VAL A 22 17.30 -3.14 7.63
N LEU A 23 16.72 -2.69 8.75
CA LEU A 23 16.09 -1.37 8.85
C LEU A 23 17.12 -0.24 8.71
N GLY A 24 18.30 -0.37 9.28
CA GLY A 24 19.42 0.57 9.10
C GLY A 24 19.82 0.68 7.62
N ARG A 25 19.86 -0.45 6.91
CA ARG A 25 20.16 -0.46 5.47
C ARG A 25 19.10 0.27 4.63
N LEU A 26 17.81 0.16 4.96
CA LEU A 26 16.75 0.95 4.31
C LEU A 26 16.99 2.45 4.51
N ARG A 27 17.38 2.84 5.71
CA ARG A 27 17.71 4.24 6.03
C ARG A 27 18.90 4.76 5.21
N GLU A 28 19.94 3.93 5.01
CA GLU A 28 21.10 4.26 4.17
C GLU A 28 20.73 4.42 2.69
N ILE A 29 19.81 3.57 2.16
CA ILE A 29 19.28 3.67 0.80
C ILE A 29 18.57 5.02 0.61
N GLY A 30 17.91 5.54 1.64
CA GLY A 30 17.22 6.82 1.61
C GLY A 30 15.79 6.79 2.14
N TYR A 31 15.20 5.61 2.36
CA TYR A 31 13.86 5.52 2.93
C TYR A 31 13.80 6.17 4.31
N ARG A 32 12.70 6.89 4.57
CA ARG A 32 12.38 7.50 5.87
C ARG A 32 11.10 6.90 6.44
N SER A 33 10.35 6.24 5.60
CA SER A 33 9.05 5.68 5.94
C SER A 33 8.90 4.29 5.38
N VAL A 34 8.12 3.48 6.09
CA VAL A 34 7.75 2.12 5.68
C VAL A 34 6.25 1.92 5.84
N GLU A 35 5.72 0.98 5.09
CA GLU A 35 4.42 0.39 5.36
C GLU A 35 4.62 -1.01 5.95
N VAL A 36 3.93 -1.30 7.05
CA VAL A 36 4.11 -2.55 7.78
C VAL A 36 3.20 -3.63 7.20
N ALA A 37 3.79 -4.75 6.79
CA ALA A 37 3.07 -5.89 6.23
C ALA A 37 2.65 -6.87 7.34
N GLY A 38 1.47 -6.65 7.88
CA GLY A 38 0.92 -7.49 8.96
C GLY A 38 1.49 -7.16 10.34
N LEU A 39 0.60 -6.88 11.25
CA LEU A 39 0.90 -6.66 12.65
C LEU A 39 0.63 -7.94 13.44
N GLY A 40 1.51 -8.26 14.38
CA GLY A 40 1.34 -9.38 15.28
C GLY A 40 1.77 -9.04 16.70
N PRO A 41 1.08 -9.55 17.74
CA PRO A 41 1.29 -9.13 19.13
C PRO A 41 2.70 -9.41 19.67
N LYS A 42 3.49 -10.28 19.01
CA LYS A 42 4.84 -10.64 19.46
C LYS A 42 5.97 -9.77 18.90
N THR A 43 5.68 -8.88 17.96
CA THR A 43 6.72 -8.17 17.19
C THR A 43 6.71 -6.65 17.40
N ILE A 44 5.62 -6.06 17.88
CA ILE A 44 5.44 -4.61 17.84
C ILE A 44 6.44 -3.86 18.71
N GLY A 45 6.59 -4.21 19.99
CA GLY A 45 7.52 -3.53 20.88
C GLY A 45 8.96 -3.49 20.34
N ARG A 46 9.52 -4.67 20.00
CA ARG A 46 10.87 -4.76 19.46
C ARG A 46 11.00 -4.16 18.07
N PHE A 47 10.02 -4.41 17.19
CA PHE A 47 10.02 -3.87 15.84
C PHE A 47 9.95 -2.34 15.86
N GLY A 48 9.05 -1.78 16.65
CA GLY A 48 8.92 -0.33 16.82
C GLY A 48 10.19 0.31 17.42
N GLU A 49 10.88 -0.37 18.35
CA GLU A 49 12.16 0.09 18.87
C GLU A 49 13.24 0.13 17.79
N GLU A 50 13.39 -0.93 16.99
CA GLU A 50 14.38 -0.97 15.91
C GLU A 50 14.06 0.03 14.80
N MET A 51 12.78 0.25 14.48
CA MET A 51 12.37 1.33 13.56
C MET A 51 12.80 2.71 14.07
N ARG A 52 12.53 3.02 15.36
CA ARG A 52 12.96 4.29 15.97
C ARG A 52 14.48 4.45 15.97
N ARG A 53 15.24 3.39 16.26
CA ARG A 53 16.71 3.40 16.18
C ARG A 53 17.21 3.65 14.76
N ALA A 54 16.52 3.12 13.75
CA ALA A 54 16.81 3.35 12.34
C ALA A 54 16.26 4.70 11.83
N GLU A 55 15.60 5.49 12.66
CA GLU A 55 14.92 6.74 12.27
C GLU A 55 13.90 6.53 11.13
N LEU A 56 13.19 5.41 11.16
CA LEU A 56 12.08 5.10 10.26
C LEU A 56 10.74 5.32 10.96
N VAL A 57 9.75 5.81 10.22
CA VAL A 57 8.36 5.93 10.67
C VAL A 57 7.46 5.00 9.87
N ALA A 58 6.42 4.45 10.50
CA ALA A 58 5.40 3.70 9.77
C ALA A 58 4.35 4.67 9.22
N CYS A 59 4.17 4.72 7.90
CA CYS A 59 3.09 5.52 7.30
C CYS A 59 1.74 4.80 7.38
N ALA A 60 1.73 3.49 7.28
CA ALA A 60 0.53 2.66 7.29
C ALA A 60 0.85 1.22 7.74
N ALA A 61 -0.18 0.45 8.03
CA ALA A 61 -0.07 -0.97 8.32
C ALA A 61 -1.16 -1.78 7.62
N HIS A 62 -0.76 -2.85 6.92
CA HIS A 62 -1.67 -3.84 6.37
C HIS A 62 -2.20 -4.75 7.47
N VAL A 63 -3.51 -4.83 7.61
CA VAL A 63 -4.21 -5.64 8.63
C VAL A 63 -5.30 -6.45 7.95
N ALA A 64 -5.27 -7.77 8.11
CA ALA A 64 -6.32 -8.65 7.59
C ALA A 64 -7.70 -8.26 8.15
N LEU A 65 -8.73 -8.34 7.29
CA LEU A 65 -10.08 -7.89 7.65
C LEU A 65 -10.64 -8.60 8.88
N ASP A 66 -10.45 -9.92 8.96
CA ASP A 66 -10.90 -10.74 10.10
C ASP A 66 -10.30 -10.24 11.43
N ARG A 67 -8.99 -10.01 11.45
CA ARG A 67 -8.31 -9.47 12.62
C ARG A 67 -8.83 -8.08 12.99
N LEU A 68 -9.05 -7.21 11.99
CA LEU A 68 -9.59 -5.87 12.23
C LEU A 68 -11.02 -5.92 12.78
N MET A 69 -11.83 -6.87 12.34
CA MET A 69 -13.20 -7.07 12.84
C MET A 69 -13.23 -7.63 14.27
N ASP A 70 -12.33 -8.58 14.56
CA ASP A 70 -12.32 -9.31 15.83
C ASP A 70 -11.65 -8.53 16.96
N ASP A 71 -10.57 -7.76 16.67
CA ASP A 71 -9.70 -7.15 17.68
C ASP A 71 -9.23 -5.74 17.31
N LEU A 72 -10.17 -4.89 16.89
CA LEU A 72 -9.88 -3.52 16.41
C LEU A 72 -9.12 -2.69 17.44
N ASP A 73 -9.46 -2.79 18.71
CA ASP A 73 -8.86 -1.94 19.75
C ASP A 73 -7.37 -2.25 19.95
N THR A 74 -7.00 -3.55 19.89
CA THR A 74 -5.58 -3.96 19.89
C THR A 74 -4.87 -3.50 18.62
N VAL A 75 -5.51 -3.67 17.45
CA VAL A 75 -4.95 -3.18 16.18
C VAL A 75 -4.70 -1.67 16.23
N ALA A 76 -5.65 -0.90 16.75
CA ALA A 76 -5.52 0.54 16.87
C ALA A 76 -4.38 0.95 17.82
N ALA A 77 -4.24 0.26 18.95
CA ALA A 77 -3.12 0.48 19.87
C ALA A 77 -1.76 0.18 19.23
N GLU A 78 -1.67 -0.93 18.49
CA GLU A 78 -0.46 -1.31 17.75
C GLU A 78 -0.10 -0.29 16.66
N CYS A 79 -1.08 0.17 15.88
CA CYS A 79 -0.87 1.22 14.88
C CYS A 79 -0.37 2.53 15.52
N ASN A 80 -0.96 2.94 16.63
CA ASN A 80 -0.54 4.13 17.36
C ASN A 80 0.88 3.99 17.95
N GLU A 81 1.26 2.81 18.45
CA GLU A 81 2.63 2.54 18.92
C GLU A 81 3.67 2.71 17.80
N LEU A 82 3.30 2.32 16.57
CA LEU A 82 4.15 2.48 15.38
C LEU A 82 4.08 3.88 14.77
N GLY A 83 3.14 4.72 15.19
CA GLY A 83 2.90 6.05 14.64
C GLY A 83 2.22 6.04 13.26
N CYS A 84 1.47 4.97 12.93
CA CYS A 84 0.72 4.87 11.68
C CYS A 84 -0.48 5.83 11.68
N ASP A 85 -0.74 6.48 10.54
CA ASP A 85 -1.97 7.25 10.30
C ASP A 85 -3.06 6.39 9.63
N TYR A 86 -2.68 5.29 8.98
CA TYR A 86 -3.56 4.49 8.11
C TYR A 86 -3.55 3.02 8.49
N VAL A 87 -4.76 2.44 8.58
CA VAL A 87 -5.00 0.99 8.69
C VAL A 87 -5.51 0.52 7.34
N VAL A 88 -4.75 -0.34 6.66
CA VAL A 88 -5.05 -0.80 5.31
C VAL A 88 -5.57 -2.23 5.36
N VAL A 89 -6.76 -2.47 4.79
CA VAL A 89 -7.22 -3.82 4.47
C VAL A 89 -6.57 -4.25 3.17
N PRO A 90 -5.64 -5.23 3.19
CA PRO A 90 -4.82 -5.56 2.02
C PRO A 90 -5.57 -6.31 0.92
N SER A 91 -6.63 -7.03 1.28
CA SER A 91 -7.47 -7.77 0.34
C SER A 91 -8.74 -8.24 1.03
N LEU A 92 -9.81 -8.44 0.25
CA LEU A 92 -11.03 -9.06 0.75
C LEU A 92 -11.00 -10.59 0.55
N PRO A 93 -11.51 -11.35 1.54
CA PRO A 93 -11.74 -12.78 1.38
C PRO A 93 -12.64 -13.09 0.16
N GLU A 94 -12.52 -14.30 -0.39
CA GLU A 94 -13.29 -14.72 -1.56
C GLU A 94 -14.81 -14.54 -1.40
N ALA A 95 -15.34 -14.73 -0.19
CA ALA A 95 -16.75 -14.54 0.14
C ALA A 95 -17.27 -13.09 -0.11
N TYR A 96 -16.39 -12.13 -0.26
CA TYR A 96 -16.71 -10.73 -0.59
C TYR A 96 -16.55 -10.40 -2.08
N ARG A 97 -15.97 -11.30 -2.90
CA ARG A 97 -15.65 -11.03 -4.31
C ARG A 97 -16.88 -11.19 -5.20
N SER A 98 -17.90 -10.37 -4.95
CA SER A 98 -19.14 -10.26 -5.71
C SER A 98 -19.69 -8.85 -5.56
N GLU A 99 -20.61 -8.43 -6.42
CA GLU A 99 -21.25 -7.11 -6.31
C GLU A 99 -21.85 -6.90 -4.91
N GLN A 100 -22.61 -7.88 -4.42
CA GLN A 100 -23.21 -7.81 -3.09
C GLN A 100 -22.15 -7.81 -1.97
N GLY A 101 -21.07 -8.57 -2.13
CA GLY A 101 -19.98 -8.61 -1.15
C GLY A 101 -19.23 -7.29 -1.06
N TYR A 102 -18.94 -6.62 -2.17
CA TYR A 102 -18.34 -5.28 -2.17
C TYR A 102 -19.24 -4.24 -1.50
N ARG A 103 -20.56 -4.28 -1.75
CA ARG A 103 -21.53 -3.41 -1.06
C ARG A 103 -21.61 -3.68 0.43
N ARG A 104 -21.55 -4.96 0.83
CA ARG A 104 -21.51 -5.37 2.24
C ARG A 104 -20.25 -4.81 2.92
N PHE A 105 -19.08 -5.02 2.31
CA PHE A 105 -17.84 -4.46 2.88
C PHE A 105 -17.87 -2.93 2.96
N ALA A 106 -18.48 -2.23 2.01
CA ALA A 106 -18.63 -0.78 2.07
C ALA A 106 -19.40 -0.32 3.32
N ALA A 107 -20.43 -1.04 3.74
CA ALA A 107 -21.17 -0.77 4.97
C ALA A 107 -20.33 -1.09 6.22
N GLU A 108 -19.70 -2.26 6.26
CA GLU A 108 -18.79 -2.67 7.34
C GLU A 108 -17.62 -1.69 7.49
N ALA A 109 -17.06 -1.20 6.38
CA ALA A 109 -15.99 -0.20 6.39
C ALA A 109 -16.41 1.13 7.03
N ALA A 110 -17.68 1.54 6.88
CA ALA A 110 -18.20 2.73 7.54
C ALA A 110 -18.26 2.55 9.06
N GLU A 111 -18.63 1.35 9.53
CA GLU A 111 -18.64 1.02 10.96
C GLU A 111 -17.22 0.94 11.53
N LEU A 112 -16.30 0.26 10.84
CA LEU A 112 -14.89 0.16 11.22
C LEU A 112 -14.23 1.55 11.28
N ALA A 113 -14.47 2.41 10.29
CA ALA A 113 -13.95 3.77 10.27
C ALA A 113 -14.46 4.61 11.47
N ASN A 114 -15.72 4.46 11.85
CA ASN A 114 -16.27 5.14 13.05
C ASN A 114 -15.58 4.66 14.33
N ARG A 115 -15.23 3.38 14.42
CA ARG A 115 -14.51 2.81 15.57
C ARG A 115 -13.02 3.20 15.58
N LEU A 116 -12.38 3.37 14.41
CA LEU A 116 -10.98 3.80 14.30
C LEU A 116 -10.78 5.31 14.53
N ARG A 117 -11.80 6.13 14.27
CA ARG A 117 -11.73 7.60 14.39
C ARG A 117 -11.27 8.12 15.76
N PRO A 118 -11.73 7.57 16.91
CA PRO A 118 -11.24 7.99 18.22
C PRO A 118 -9.74 7.79 18.44
N PHE A 119 -9.13 6.87 17.70
CA PHE A 119 -7.69 6.59 17.72
C PHE A 119 -6.89 7.47 16.74
N GLY A 120 -7.56 8.33 15.96
CA GLY A 120 -6.94 9.17 14.93
C GLY A 120 -6.59 8.41 13.64
N LEU A 121 -7.05 7.16 13.48
CA LEU A 121 -6.71 6.29 12.38
C LEU A 121 -7.73 6.37 11.25
N GLN A 122 -7.23 6.31 10.01
CA GLN A 122 -8.04 6.28 8.79
C GLN A 122 -8.03 4.88 8.16
N LEU A 123 -9.23 4.36 7.89
CA LEU A 123 -9.37 3.08 7.16
C LEU A 123 -9.11 3.26 5.67
N VAL A 124 -8.32 2.34 5.10
CA VAL A 124 -7.90 2.31 3.70
C VAL A 124 -8.13 0.90 3.13
N TYR A 125 -8.39 0.81 1.84
CA TYR A 125 -8.48 -0.45 1.11
C TYR A 125 -7.44 -0.49 0.00
N HIS A 126 -6.65 -1.56 -0.05
CA HIS A 126 -5.68 -1.86 -1.10
C HIS A 126 -6.30 -2.81 -2.14
N ASN A 127 -6.18 -2.47 -3.42
CA ASN A 127 -6.72 -3.29 -4.49
C ASN A 127 -5.70 -4.25 -5.09
N HIS A 128 -6.24 -5.38 -5.56
CA HIS A 128 -5.59 -6.29 -6.50
C HIS A 128 -6.30 -6.22 -7.86
N SER A 129 -6.10 -7.24 -8.70
CA SER A 129 -6.76 -7.30 -10.01
C SER A 129 -8.20 -7.83 -9.95
N HIS A 130 -8.55 -8.62 -8.93
CA HIS A 130 -9.88 -9.23 -8.85
C HIS A 130 -11.01 -8.22 -8.63
N GLU A 131 -10.72 -7.03 -8.08
CA GLU A 131 -11.71 -5.95 -7.98
C GLU A 131 -12.00 -5.28 -9.32
N LEU A 132 -11.23 -5.58 -10.37
CA LEU A 132 -11.51 -5.12 -11.72
C LEU A 132 -12.45 -6.04 -12.49
N GLU A 133 -12.86 -7.18 -11.91
CA GLU A 133 -13.96 -7.98 -12.44
C GLU A 133 -15.23 -7.12 -12.55
N ARG A 134 -15.96 -7.33 -13.67
CA ARG A 134 -17.14 -6.52 -13.98
C ARG A 134 -18.42 -7.20 -13.50
N PHE A 135 -19.25 -6.43 -12.82
CA PHE A 135 -20.59 -6.77 -12.40
C PHE A 135 -21.55 -5.81 -13.11
N GLY A 136 -22.00 -6.20 -14.30
CA GLY A 136 -22.74 -5.32 -15.18
C GLY A 136 -21.87 -4.18 -15.73
N GLU A 137 -22.28 -2.93 -15.48
CA GLU A 137 -21.56 -1.74 -15.97
C GLU A 137 -20.38 -1.31 -15.08
N GLN A 138 -20.31 -1.80 -13.84
CA GLN A 138 -19.30 -1.42 -12.87
C GLN A 138 -18.31 -2.55 -12.59
N THR A 139 -17.09 -2.19 -12.24
CA THR A 139 -16.13 -3.13 -11.63
C THR A 139 -16.42 -3.26 -10.13
N GLY A 140 -15.89 -4.34 -9.50
CA GLY A 140 -15.96 -4.50 -8.04
C GLY A 140 -15.37 -3.31 -7.30
N LEU A 141 -14.25 -2.75 -7.79
CA LEU A 141 -13.63 -1.55 -7.21
C LEU A 141 -14.55 -0.31 -7.30
N GLN A 142 -15.22 -0.13 -8.43
CA GLN A 142 -16.21 0.95 -8.60
C GLN A 142 -17.42 0.75 -7.69
N THR A 143 -17.90 -0.49 -7.55
CA THR A 143 -19.01 -0.83 -6.67
C THR A 143 -18.67 -0.55 -5.21
N LEU A 144 -17.49 -1.01 -4.77
CA LEU A 144 -17.00 -0.79 -3.40
C LEU A 144 -16.96 0.70 -3.08
N PHE A 145 -16.20 1.45 -3.85
CA PHE A 145 -15.97 2.87 -3.57
C PHE A 145 -17.16 3.76 -3.92
N GLY A 146 -18.06 3.31 -4.78
CA GLY A 146 -19.35 3.97 -5.04
C GLY A 146 -20.34 3.84 -3.88
N ALA A 147 -20.27 2.72 -3.13
CA ALA A 147 -21.14 2.45 -1.98
C ALA A 147 -20.56 2.99 -0.66
N ALA A 148 -19.23 3.02 -0.51
CA ALA A 148 -18.58 3.48 0.72
C ALA A 148 -18.53 5.01 0.82
N PRO A 149 -18.86 5.61 2.00
CA PRO A 149 -18.68 7.04 2.23
C PRO A 149 -17.22 7.49 2.02
N LEU A 150 -17.03 8.69 1.47
CA LEU A 150 -15.72 9.25 1.11
C LEU A 150 -14.78 9.40 2.33
N ASP A 151 -15.33 9.73 3.47
CA ASP A 151 -14.62 9.94 4.74
C ASP A 151 -14.41 8.65 5.54
N ALA A 152 -15.16 7.60 5.22
CA ALA A 152 -15.02 6.30 5.88
C ALA A 152 -13.93 5.43 5.26
N LEU A 153 -13.91 5.31 3.93
CA LEU A 153 -12.98 4.44 3.23
C LEU A 153 -12.12 5.21 2.22
N LYS A 154 -10.82 5.22 2.45
CA LYS A 154 -9.81 5.70 1.50
C LYS A 154 -9.26 4.55 0.66
N ALA A 155 -8.57 4.88 -0.42
CA ALA A 155 -7.95 3.92 -1.31
C ALA A 155 -6.43 3.95 -1.22
N GLU A 156 -5.83 2.79 -1.27
CA GLU A 156 -4.45 2.57 -1.62
C GLU A 156 -4.46 1.86 -2.97
N LEU A 157 -4.27 2.64 -4.04
CA LEU A 157 -4.31 2.09 -5.40
C LEU A 157 -2.96 1.48 -5.75
N ASP A 158 -2.98 0.25 -6.27
CA ASP A 158 -1.78 -0.45 -6.74
C ASP A 158 -1.66 -0.37 -8.27
N THR A 159 -0.55 0.19 -8.74
CA THR A 159 -0.31 0.45 -10.17
C THR A 159 -0.14 -0.83 -10.99
N TYR A 160 0.53 -1.86 -10.44
CA TYR A 160 0.70 -3.16 -11.09
C TYR A 160 -0.64 -3.88 -11.22
N TRP A 161 -1.39 -3.98 -10.13
CA TRP A 161 -2.65 -4.72 -10.13
C TRP A 161 -3.73 -4.04 -10.97
N LEU A 162 -3.74 -2.70 -11.05
CA LEU A 162 -4.59 -1.97 -11.99
C LEU A 162 -4.22 -2.30 -13.45
N GLN A 163 -2.93 -2.25 -13.79
CA GLN A 163 -2.44 -2.58 -15.13
C GLN A 163 -2.69 -4.06 -15.47
N TYR A 164 -2.43 -4.97 -14.53
CA TYR A 164 -2.67 -6.40 -14.68
C TYR A 164 -4.15 -6.72 -14.96
N GLY A 165 -5.06 -6.02 -14.29
CA GLY A 165 -6.51 -6.10 -14.50
C GLY A 165 -7.00 -5.38 -15.77
N GLY A 166 -6.11 -4.84 -16.61
CA GLY A 166 -6.44 -4.18 -17.88
C GLY A 166 -6.90 -2.73 -17.75
N ALA A 167 -6.66 -2.10 -16.60
CA ALA A 167 -6.98 -0.69 -16.37
C ALA A 167 -5.73 0.19 -16.53
N ASN A 168 -5.92 1.48 -16.82
CA ASN A 168 -4.83 2.46 -16.82
C ASN A 168 -4.65 3.03 -15.40
N PRO A 169 -3.48 2.81 -14.75
CA PRO A 169 -3.25 3.24 -13.36
C PRO A 169 -3.44 4.75 -13.15
N ALA A 170 -2.85 5.57 -14.01
CA ALA A 170 -2.95 7.03 -13.90
C ALA A 170 -4.39 7.53 -14.01
N ALA A 171 -5.18 6.94 -14.92
CA ALA A 171 -6.60 7.30 -15.07
C ALA A 171 -7.41 6.95 -13.80
N TRP A 172 -7.10 5.82 -13.14
CA TRP A 172 -7.74 5.45 -11.89
C TRP A 172 -7.31 6.36 -10.74
N ILE A 173 -6.03 6.68 -10.60
CA ILE A 173 -5.54 7.61 -9.58
C ILE A 173 -6.25 8.97 -9.70
N ARG A 174 -6.39 9.51 -10.91
CA ARG A 174 -7.13 10.78 -11.14
C ARG A 174 -8.60 10.71 -10.70
N ARG A 175 -9.28 9.57 -10.91
CA ARG A 175 -10.67 9.36 -10.45
C ARG A 175 -10.78 9.36 -8.92
N PHE A 176 -9.70 8.96 -8.23
CA PHE A 176 -9.63 8.88 -6.77
C PHE A 176 -9.02 10.13 -6.12
N LYS A 177 -9.08 11.27 -6.80
CA LYS A 177 -8.63 12.56 -6.25
C LYS A 177 -9.20 12.79 -4.85
N ARG A 178 -8.34 13.10 -3.86
CA ARG A 178 -8.65 13.25 -2.44
C ARG A 178 -9.13 11.98 -1.75
N ARG A 179 -9.11 10.84 -2.43
CA ARG A 179 -9.52 9.56 -1.87
C ARG A 179 -8.40 8.52 -1.81
N ALA A 180 -7.32 8.71 -2.56
CA ALA A 180 -6.14 7.84 -2.57
C ALA A 180 -4.95 8.54 -1.90
N PRO A 181 -4.89 8.58 -0.55
CA PRO A 181 -3.75 9.15 0.17
C PRO A 181 -2.48 8.31 0.01
N LEU A 182 -2.60 7.02 -0.28
CA LEU A 182 -1.52 6.10 -0.57
C LEU A 182 -1.67 5.53 -1.97
N VAL A 183 -0.55 5.31 -2.65
CA VAL A 183 -0.48 4.57 -3.92
C VAL A 183 0.70 3.62 -3.85
N HIS A 184 0.43 2.32 -4.06
CA HIS A 184 1.48 1.33 -4.27
C HIS A 184 2.05 1.50 -5.66
N LEU A 185 3.31 1.88 -5.70
CA LEU A 185 4.10 1.99 -6.90
C LEU A 185 4.81 0.66 -7.13
N LYS A 186 4.23 -0.14 -8.00
CA LYS A 186 4.71 -1.45 -8.37
C LYS A 186 4.81 -1.49 -9.89
N ASP A 187 6.02 -1.62 -10.43
CA ASP A 187 6.24 -1.66 -11.88
C ASP A 187 6.02 -3.07 -12.42
N MET A 188 5.66 -3.14 -13.69
CA MET A 188 5.36 -4.39 -14.38
C MET A 188 6.17 -4.50 -15.66
N ALA A 189 6.93 -5.58 -15.79
CA ALA A 189 7.56 -5.99 -17.03
C ALA A 189 6.88 -7.23 -17.62
N VAL A 190 7.34 -7.66 -18.79
CA VAL A 190 6.91 -8.92 -19.40
C VAL A 190 8.12 -9.83 -19.57
N ASP A 191 8.06 -11.04 -19.03
CA ASP A 191 9.04 -12.09 -19.25
C ASP A 191 8.34 -13.33 -19.82
N ARG A 192 8.81 -13.76 -21.01
CA ARG A 192 8.25 -14.92 -21.74
C ARG A 192 6.74 -14.89 -21.90
N GLY A 193 6.19 -13.69 -22.18
CA GLY A 193 4.77 -13.46 -22.37
C GLY A 193 3.94 -13.41 -21.08
N ARG A 194 4.57 -13.36 -19.90
CA ARG A 194 3.89 -13.26 -18.60
C ARG A 194 4.27 -11.95 -17.90
N PRO A 195 3.31 -11.29 -17.26
CA PRO A 195 3.62 -10.13 -16.42
C PRO A 195 4.47 -10.57 -15.22
N VAL A 196 5.45 -9.75 -14.88
CA VAL A 196 6.36 -9.95 -13.75
C VAL A 196 6.62 -8.63 -13.06
N ASP A 197 6.98 -8.67 -11.77
CA ASP A 197 7.44 -7.50 -11.04
C ASP A 197 8.74 -6.96 -11.64
N ALA A 198 8.86 -5.65 -11.64
CA ALA A 198 10.08 -4.94 -12.01
C ALA A 198 10.36 -3.81 -11.01
N GLU A 199 11.62 -3.39 -10.94
CA GLU A 199 12.01 -2.20 -10.22
C GLU A 199 11.40 -0.97 -10.88
N ILE A 200 11.01 0.02 -10.09
CA ILE A 200 10.43 1.27 -10.60
C ILE A 200 11.27 1.86 -11.72
N GLY A 201 10.66 2.07 -12.89
CA GLY A 201 11.31 2.60 -14.09
C GLY A 201 12.07 1.58 -14.93
N GLU A 202 12.12 0.30 -14.55
CA GLU A 202 12.67 -0.79 -15.35
C GLU A 202 11.58 -1.66 -16.01
N GLY A 203 10.31 -1.39 -15.73
CA GLY A 203 9.15 -2.04 -16.34
C GLY A 203 8.54 -1.24 -17.49
N ASN A 204 7.24 -1.43 -17.69
CA ASN A 204 6.50 -0.90 -18.84
C ASN A 204 5.43 0.15 -18.46
N LEU A 205 5.32 0.55 -17.19
CA LEU A 205 4.35 1.55 -16.78
C LEU A 205 4.83 2.97 -17.18
N ASP A 206 3.88 3.83 -17.54
CA ASP A 206 4.15 5.24 -17.79
C ASP A 206 4.26 6.01 -16.46
N TRP A 207 5.48 6.06 -15.92
CA TRP A 207 5.76 6.67 -14.62
C TRP A 207 5.54 8.18 -14.61
N VAL A 208 5.79 8.88 -15.71
CA VAL A 208 5.52 10.32 -15.81
C VAL A 208 4.03 10.60 -15.65
N ASP A 209 3.18 9.82 -16.30
CA ASP A 209 1.72 9.97 -16.20
C ASP A 209 1.19 9.51 -14.83
N VAL A 210 1.70 8.41 -14.28
CA VAL A 210 1.35 7.90 -12.94
C VAL A 210 1.68 8.91 -11.85
N LEU A 211 2.91 9.41 -11.82
CA LEU A 211 3.36 10.35 -10.78
C LEU A 211 2.68 11.72 -10.92
N THR A 212 2.43 12.19 -12.16
CA THR A 212 1.62 13.37 -12.40
C THR A 212 0.21 13.19 -11.84
N ALA A 213 -0.41 12.02 -12.06
CA ALA A 213 -1.73 11.70 -11.50
C ALA A 213 -1.71 11.67 -9.96
N CYS A 214 -0.67 11.11 -9.33
CA CYS A 214 -0.50 11.12 -7.87
C CYS A 214 -0.41 12.55 -7.33
N ARG A 215 0.41 13.41 -7.96
CA ARG A 215 0.52 14.83 -7.59
C ARG A 215 -0.83 15.54 -7.66
N ASP A 216 -1.54 15.40 -8.78
CA ASP A 216 -2.81 16.09 -9.05
C ASP A 216 -3.96 15.55 -8.20
N ALA A 217 -3.87 14.27 -7.77
CA ALA A 217 -4.82 13.65 -6.85
C ALA A 217 -4.59 14.03 -5.39
N GLY A 218 -3.41 14.53 -5.04
CA GLY A 218 -3.01 14.87 -3.67
C GLY A 218 -2.61 13.64 -2.85
N THR A 219 -1.99 12.64 -3.51
CA THR A 219 -1.42 11.45 -2.86
C THR A 219 -0.32 11.88 -1.89
N LYS A 220 -0.36 11.39 -0.67
CA LYS A 220 0.61 11.69 0.38
C LYS A 220 1.80 10.73 0.35
N TRP A 221 1.53 9.45 0.16
CA TRP A 221 2.50 8.38 0.24
C TRP A 221 2.63 7.63 -1.08
N LEU A 222 3.85 7.58 -1.59
CA LEU A 222 4.28 6.79 -2.71
C LEU A 222 4.97 5.55 -2.14
N VAL A 223 4.27 4.42 -2.10
CA VAL A 223 4.74 3.21 -1.42
C VAL A 223 5.31 2.25 -2.45
N VAL A 224 6.62 2.07 -2.44
CA VAL A 224 7.32 1.11 -3.32
C VAL A 224 7.00 -0.32 -2.86
N GLU A 225 6.65 -1.19 -3.79
CA GLU A 225 6.45 -2.62 -3.51
C GLU A 225 6.84 -3.50 -4.69
N GLN A 226 7.27 -4.73 -4.39
CA GLN A 226 7.33 -5.88 -5.28
C GLN A 226 6.91 -7.13 -4.51
N ASP A 227 6.00 -7.95 -5.07
CA ASP A 227 5.60 -9.21 -4.44
C ASP A 227 6.68 -10.27 -4.59
N GLU A 228 7.27 -10.35 -5.77
CA GLU A 228 8.27 -11.34 -6.17
C GLU A 228 9.48 -10.67 -6.82
N PRO A 229 10.37 -10.00 -6.03
CA PRO A 229 11.59 -9.41 -6.56
C PRO A 229 12.43 -10.45 -7.29
N ARG A 230 12.89 -10.13 -8.49
CA ARG A 230 13.70 -11.04 -9.33
C ARG A 230 15.19 -10.97 -9.03
N ARG A 231 15.61 -9.94 -8.28
CA ARG A 231 16.97 -9.73 -7.75
C ARG A 231 16.97 -9.93 -6.24
N ASP A 232 18.11 -9.70 -5.61
CA ASP A 232 18.13 -9.54 -4.15
C ASP A 232 17.16 -8.42 -3.74
N PRO A 233 16.22 -8.67 -2.81
CA PRO A 233 15.21 -7.68 -2.47
C PRO A 233 15.78 -6.34 -1.99
N MET A 234 16.93 -6.34 -1.31
CA MET A 234 17.57 -5.09 -0.87
C MET A 234 18.21 -4.32 -2.03
N GLU A 235 18.67 -5.02 -3.07
CA GLU A 235 19.12 -4.40 -4.32
C GLU A 235 17.92 -3.81 -5.07
N SER A 236 16.82 -4.55 -5.22
CA SER A 236 15.60 -4.10 -5.88
C SER A 236 15.03 -2.84 -5.26
N VAL A 237 14.93 -2.77 -3.92
CA VAL A 237 14.40 -1.58 -3.25
C VAL A 237 15.34 -0.37 -3.36
N ALA A 238 16.66 -0.60 -3.46
CA ALA A 238 17.62 0.49 -3.68
C ALA A 238 17.50 1.07 -5.08
N ILE A 239 17.37 0.22 -6.12
CA ILE A 239 17.14 0.63 -7.50
C ILE A 239 15.83 1.41 -7.61
N SER A 240 14.74 0.86 -7.06
CA SER A 240 13.42 1.49 -7.08
C SER A 240 13.43 2.87 -6.40
N TYR A 241 14.09 3.01 -5.25
CA TYR A 241 14.23 4.29 -4.57
C TYR A 241 14.99 5.32 -5.41
N ALA A 242 16.12 4.93 -5.98
CA ALA A 242 16.96 5.82 -6.79
C ALA A 242 16.23 6.29 -8.07
N ASN A 243 15.52 5.39 -8.75
CA ASN A 243 14.77 5.71 -9.94
C ASN A 243 13.54 6.58 -9.60
N LEU A 244 12.78 6.23 -8.56
CA LEU A 244 11.61 7.00 -8.12
C LEU A 244 11.99 8.42 -7.71
N SER A 245 13.13 8.61 -7.02
CA SER A 245 13.61 9.93 -6.63
C SER A 245 13.91 10.82 -7.84
N LYS A 246 14.44 10.27 -8.93
CA LYS A 246 14.65 11.01 -10.19
C LYS A 246 13.33 11.34 -10.88
N LEU A 247 12.44 10.36 -11.00
CA LEU A 247 11.15 10.52 -11.65
C LEU A 247 10.25 11.53 -10.93
N THR A 248 10.24 11.53 -9.60
CA THR A 248 9.47 12.52 -8.81
C THR A 248 9.98 13.95 -9.01
N ALA A 249 11.31 14.12 -9.08
CA ALA A 249 11.92 15.42 -9.39
C ALA A 249 11.56 15.91 -10.81
N GLU A 250 11.54 15.00 -11.79
CA GLU A 250 11.16 15.32 -13.19
C GLU A 250 9.73 15.87 -13.30
N VAL A 251 8.78 15.31 -12.54
CA VAL A 251 7.36 15.76 -12.56
C VAL A 251 7.07 16.86 -11.53
N GLY A 252 8.07 17.35 -10.80
CA GLY A 252 7.91 18.40 -9.79
C GLY A 252 7.07 17.93 -8.59
N LEU A 253 7.20 16.66 -8.20
CA LEU A 253 6.56 16.10 -7.01
C LEU A 253 7.59 16.09 -5.87
N GLU A 254 7.38 16.93 -4.86
CA GLU A 254 8.22 16.96 -3.66
C GLU A 254 7.97 15.68 -2.80
N VAL A 255 9.04 14.99 -2.41
CA VAL A 255 9.00 13.72 -1.69
C VAL A 255 9.87 13.71 -0.44
#